data_07c891cc199788391121dfdcb9a8b05b
#
_entry.id   07c891cc199788391121dfdcb9a8b05b
#
_cell.length_a   1.000
_cell.length_b   1.000
_cell.length_c   1.000
_cell.angle_alpha   90.00
_cell.angle_beta   90.00
_cell.angle_gamma   90.00
#
_symmetry.space_group_name_H-M   'P 1'
#
loop_
_entity.id
_entity.type
_entity.pdbx_description
1 polymer ?
#
loop_
_entity_poly.entity_id
_entity_poly.type
_entity_poly.pdbx_seq_one_letter_code
_entity_poly.pdbx_strand_id
1 'polypeptide(L)'
;MQQVKEYLAQARYLDADINSRQQELDMTRKNLTSLQGQELKQDVVQSSRAGHYDDKFNLLFEISETITDKIDELVELKQDISRRIDKLDDRVYVIILRERYINMLEFHQIANRLNQSERHITRMHGQALVDFYECNRDLFKVCP
;
A
#
# COMPACT_ATOMS: atom_id res chain seq x y z
N MET A 1 17.27 -14.68 5.38
CA MET A 1 16.67 -13.77 6.40
C MET A 1 16.55 -12.32 5.92
N GLN A 2 17.54 -11.79 5.23
CA GLN A 2 17.48 -10.42 4.70
C GLN A 2 16.31 -10.24 3.71
N GLN A 3 16.14 -11.18 2.77
CA GLN A 3 15.03 -11.15 1.80
C GLN A 3 13.63 -11.14 2.45
N VAL A 4 13.47 -11.89 3.57
CA VAL A 4 12.20 -11.90 4.34
C VAL A 4 11.91 -10.53 4.94
N LYS A 5 12.95 -9.91 5.54
CA LYS A 5 12.81 -8.55 6.09
C LYS A 5 12.47 -7.52 5.03
N GLU A 6 13.13 -7.60 3.88
CA GLU A 6 12.88 -6.71 2.73
C GLU A 6 11.44 -6.88 2.20
N TYR A 7 10.98 -8.12 2.05
CA TYR A 7 9.61 -8.40 1.64
C TYR A 7 8.59 -7.83 2.63
N LEU A 8 8.74 -8.12 3.92
CA LEU A 8 7.83 -7.61 4.96
C LEU A 8 7.91 -6.09 5.11
N ALA A 9 9.10 -5.51 4.96
CA ALA A 9 9.30 -4.07 5.05
C ALA A 9 8.58 -3.29 3.94
N GLN A 10 8.23 -3.92 2.82
CA GLN A 10 7.42 -3.28 1.78
C GLN A 10 6.09 -2.79 2.34
N ALA A 11 5.44 -3.53 3.24
CA ALA A 11 4.19 -3.13 3.87
C ALA A 11 4.28 -1.74 4.53
N ARG A 12 5.45 -1.39 5.06
CA ARG A 12 5.69 -0.10 5.70
C ARG A 12 5.54 1.09 4.74
N TYR A 13 5.96 0.92 3.50
CA TYR A 13 5.91 1.99 2.50
C TYR A 13 4.61 2.01 1.72
N LEU A 14 3.88 0.88 1.69
CA LEU A 14 2.64 0.77 0.93
C LEU A 14 1.56 1.75 1.41
N ASP A 15 1.40 1.95 2.71
CA ASP A 15 0.43 2.90 3.24
C ASP A 15 0.76 4.34 2.84
N ALA A 16 2.03 4.71 2.87
CA ALA A 16 2.48 6.03 2.46
C ALA A 16 2.28 6.24 0.94
N ASP A 17 2.56 5.21 0.14
CA ASP A 17 2.36 5.24 -1.32
C ASP A 17 0.86 5.30 -1.66
N ILE A 18 0.02 4.49 -1.02
CA ILE A 18 -1.44 4.53 -1.18
C ILE A 18 -1.97 5.93 -0.84
N ASN A 19 -1.58 6.49 0.30
CA ASN A 19 -2.04 7.82 0.72
C ASN A 19 -1.61 8.91 -0.28
N SER A 20 -0.37 8.85 -0.77
CA SER A 20 0.15 9.77 -1.79
C SER A 20 -0.67 9.68 -3.09
N ARG A 21 -0.97 8.45 -3.54
CA ARG A 21 -1.78 8.20 -4.73
C ARG A 21 -3.22 8.66 -4.57
N GLN A 22 -3.80 8.48 -3.40
CA GLN A 22 -5.15 8.98 -3.11
C GLN A 22 -5.23 10.50 -3.17
N GLN A 23 -4.21 11.19 -2.64
CA GLN A 23 -4.13 12.65 -2.74
C GLN A 23 -4.02 13.12 -4.20
N GLU A 24 -3.19 12.45 -5.01
CA GLU A 24 -3.06 12.71 -6.44
C GLU A 24 -4.38 12.50 -7.18
N LEU A 25 -5.09 11.40 -6.86
CA LEU A 25 -6.40 11.09 -7.41
C LEU A 25 -7.44 12.15 -7.08
N ASP A 26 -7.48 12.62 -5.83
CA ASP A 26 -8.40 13.66 -5.38
C ASP A 26 -8.16 15.00 -6.10
N MET A 27 -6.89 15.36 -6.29
CA MET A 27 -6.52 16.56 -7.06
C MET A 27 -6.91 16.41 -8.53
N THR A 28 -6.69 15.27 -9.15
CA THR A 28 -7.07 14.99 -10.53
C THR A 28 -8.58 15.07 -10.72
N ARG A 29 -9.37 14.48 -9.81
CA ARG A 29 -10.84 14.55 -9.82
C ARG A 29 -11.36 15.96 -9.65
N LYS A 30 -10.76 16.76 -8.77
CA LYS A 30 -11.10 18.19 -8.62
C LYS A 30 -10.86 18.96 -9.92
N ASN A 31 -9.77 18.69 -10.61
CA ASN A 31 -9.46 19.30 -11.89
C ASN A 31 -10.47 18.89 -12.98
N LEU A 32 -10.90 17.62 -13.02
CA LEU A 32 -11.97 17.14 -13.90
C LEU A 32 -13.29 17.88 -13.65
N THR A 33 -13.70 17.97 -12.38
CA THR A 33 -14.93 18.66 -11.99
C THR A 33 -14.90 20.16 -12.37
N SER A 34 -13.74 20.80 -12.20
CA SER A 34 -13.54 22.20 -12.60
C SER A 34 -13.67 22.39 -14.11
N LEU A 35 -13.16 21.46 -14.91
CA LEU A 35 -13.31 21.51 -16.38
C LEU A 35 -14.77 21.33 -16.81
N GLN A 36 -15.50 20.38 -16.23
CA GLN A 36 -16.94 20.20 -16.49
C GLN A 36 -17.77 21.46 -16.16
N GLY A 37 -17.45 22.10 -15.02
CA GLY A 37 -18.10 23.33 -14.63
C GLY A 37 -17.82 24.52 -15.58
N GLN A 38 -16.66 24.51 -16.25
CA GLN A 38 -16.32 25.51 -17.28
C GLN A 38 -17.08 25.27 -18.60
N GLU A 39 -17.23 24.01 -19.02
CA GLU A 39 -18.03 23.64 -20.19
C GLU A 39 -19.48 24.14 -20.07
N LEU A 40 -20.13 23.89 -18.92
CA LEU A 40 -21.51 24.34 -18.68
C LEU A 40 -21.69 25.87 -18.72
N LYS A 41 -20.61 26.63 -18.54
CA LYS A 41 -20.60 28.09 -18.64
C LYS A 41 -20.26 28.59 -20.04
N GLN A 42 -19.63 27.77 -20.89
CA GLN A 42 -19.15 28.15 -22.22
C GLN A 42 -20.10 27.77 -23.37
N ASP A 43 -21.15 27.03 -23.13
CA ASP A 43 -22.17 26.69 -24.14
C ASP A 43 -22.84 27.93 -24.79
N VAL A 44 -22.46 29.15 -24.39
CA VAL A 44 -22.97 30.40 -24.94
C VAL A 44 -22.04 31.06 -25.96
N VAL A 45 -20.77 30.65 -26.11
CA VAL A 45 -19.82 31.31 -27.04
C VAL A 45 -18.83 30.34 -27.68
N GLN A 46 -19.07 30.02 -28.95
CA GLN A 46 -18.12 29.57 -30.01
C GLN A 46 -17.52 28.16 -30.02
N SER A 47 -17.82 27.50 -31.14
CA SER A 47 -17.56 26.13 -31.55
C SER A 47 -16.10 25.73 -31.92
N SER A 48 -15.07 26.52 -31.64
CA SER A 48 -13.69 26.22 -32.03
C SER A 48 -12.75 25.81 -30.86
N ARG A 49 -13.25 25.86 -29.63
CA ARG A 49 -12.49 25.45 -28.42
C ARG A 49 -12.95 24.13 -27.80
N ALA A 50 -14.06 23.56 -28.26
CA ALA A 50 -14.65 22.34 -27.72
C ALA A 50 -13.69 21.13 -27.80
N GLY A 51 -12.99 20.92 -28.91
CA GLY A 51 -12.07 19.78 -29.09
C GLY A 51 -10.89 19.77 -28.13
N HIS A 52 -10.41 20.92 -27.68
CA HIS A 52 -9.27 21.01 -26.75
C HIS A 52 -9.67 20.67 -25.30
N TYR A 53 -10.92 20.93 -24.92
CA TYR A 53 -11.45 20.57 -23.59
C TYR A 53 -11.70 19.07 -23.49
N ASP A 54 -12.26 18.46 -24.54
CA ASP A 54 -12.52 17.02 -24.61
C ASP A 54 -11.20 16.23 -24.47
N ASP A 55 -10.14 16.63 -25.18
CA ASP A 55 -8.82 16.00 -25.10
C ASP A 55 -8.23 16.09 -23.68
N LYS A 56 -8.35 17.26 -23.05
CA LYS A 56 -7.84 17.46 -21.69
C LYS A 56 -8.65 16.68 -20.65
N PHE A 57 -9.97 16.63 -20.82
CA PHE A 57 -10.86 15.84 -19.97
C PHE A 57 -10.53 14.36 -20.09
N ASN A 58 -10.41 13.82 -21.31
CA ASN A 58 -10.06 12.43 -21.56
C ASN A 58 -8.70 12.07 -20.95
N LEU A 59 -7.69 12.93 -21.10
CA LEU A 59 -6.38 12.74 -20.50
C LEU A 59 -6.43 12.66 -18.97
N LEU A 60 -7.14 13.57 -18.31
CA LEU A 60 -7.30 13.56 -16.86
C LEU A 60 -8.10 12.36 -16.38
N PHE A 61 -9.08 11.91 -17.16
CA PHE A 61 -9.85 10.71 -16.88
C PHE A 61 -8.95 9.46 -16.94
N GLU A 62 -8.13 9.30 -17.98
CA GLU A 62 -7.16 8.20 -18.11
C GLU A 62 -6.15 8.20 -16.97
N ILE A 63 -5.65 9.37 -16.57
CA ILE A 63 -4.76 9.51 -15.40
C ILE A 63 -5.47 9.03 -14.13
N SER A 64 -6.72 9.41 -13.93
CA SER A 64 -7.52 8.99 -12.77
C SER A 64 -7.70 7.48 -12.70
N GLU A 65 -7.99 6.83 -13.83
CA GLU A 65 -8.11 5.37 -13.95
C GLU A 65 -6.76 4.69 -13.62
N THR A 66 -5.67 5.18 -14.20
CA THR A 66 -4.32 4.63 -13.96
C THR A 66 -3.93 4.72 -12.47
N ILE A 67 -4.25 5.83 -11.80
CA ILE A 67 -3.98 5.99 -10.37
C ILE A 67 -4.84 5.02 -9.55
N THR A 68 -6.11 4.85 -9.92
CA THR A 68 -7.03 3.92 -9.24
C THR A 68 -6.49 2.48 -9.34
N ASP A 69 -6.13 2.03 -10.53
CA ASP A 69 -5.55 0.70 -10.75
C ASP A 69 -4.28 0.50 -9.90
N LYS A 70 -3.45 1.53 -9.78
CA LYS A 70 -2.23 1.46 -8.97
C LYS A 70 -2.54 1.36 -7.48
N ILE A 71 -3.54 2.07 -6.99
CA ILE A 71 -4.01 1.94 -5.60
C ILE A 71 -4.49 0.52 -5.33
N ASP A 72 -5.27 -0.07 -6.23
CA ASP A 72 -5.78 -1.43 -6.09
C ASP A 72 -4.64 -2.45 -6.01
N GLU A 73 -3.62 -2.34 -6.89
CA GLU A 73 -2.41 -3.20 -6.82
C GLU A 73 -1.69 -3.10 -5.47
N LEU A 74 -1.54 -1.90 -4.94
CA LEU A 74 -0.87 -1.67 -3.66
C LEU A 74 -1.68 -2.24 -2.48
N VAL A 75 -3.00 -2.10 -2.52
CA VAL A 75 -3.91 -2.68 -1.52
C VAL A 75 -3.84 -4.20 -1.55
N GLU A 76 -3.87 -4.81 -2.73
CA GLU A 76 -3.73 -6.26 -2.89
C GLU A 76 -2.41 -6.79 -2.34
N LEU A 77 -1.29 -6.10 -2.63
CA LEU A 77 0.01 -6.47 -2.11
C LEU A 77 0.05 -6.39 -0.57
N LYS A 78 -0.51 -5.35 0.01
CA LYS A 78 -0.61 -5.23 1.47
C LYS A 78 -1.45 -6.36 2.09
N GLN A 79 -2.56 -6.71 1.47
CA GLN A 79 -3.40 -7.82 1.90
C GLN A 79 -2.68 -9.17 1.77
N ASP A 80 -1.89 -9.37 0.71
CA ASP A 80 -1.11 -10.58 0.54
C ASP A 80 -0.06 -10.74 1.65
N ILE A 81 0.68 -9.68 1.97
CA ILE A 81 1.63 -9.68 3.08
C ILE A 81 0.92 -10.05 4.40
N SER A 82 -0.23 -9.44 4.68
CA SER A 82 -1.02 -9.71 5.88
C SER A 82 -1.45 -11.19 5.95
N ARG A 83 -2.02 -11.72 4.87
CA ARG A 83 -2.45 -13.12 4.78
C ARG A 83 -1.30 -14.10 4.98
N ARG A 84 -0.11 -13.78 4.47
CA ARG A 84 1.08 -14.62 4.62
C ARG A 84 1.62 -14.63 6.04
N ILE A 85 1.53 -13.52 6.75
CA ILE A 85 1.83 -13.48 8.19
C ILE A 85 0.84 -14.36 8.97
N ASP A 86 -0.45 -14.30 8.62
CA ASP A 86 -1.51 -15.05 9.29
C ASP A 86 -1.42 -16.58 9.07
N LYS A 87 -0.56 -17.05 8.15
CA LYS A 87 -0.29 -18.49 7.94
C LYS A 87 0.61 -19.11 9.01
N LEU A 88 1.30 -18.31 9.82
CA LEU A 88 2.15 -18.83 10.88
C LEU A 88 1.31 -19.53 11.96
N ASP A 89 1.80 -20.69 12.44
CA ASP A 89 1.11 -21.46 13.47
C ASP A 89 1.20 -20.78 14.85
N ASP A 90 2.36 -20.16 15.15
CA ASP A 90 2.56 -19.49 16.42
C ASP A 90 1.91 -18.11 16.45
N ARG A 91 0.89 -18.00 17.31
CA ARG A 91 0.13 -16.76 17.49
C ARG A 91 0.98 -15.58 17.94
N VAL A 92 2.01 -15.83 18.75
CA VAL A 92 2.89 -14.76 19.22
C VAL A 92 3.73 -14.22 18.08
N TYR A 93 4.20 -15.10 17.18
CA TYR A 93 4.94 -14.70 15.99
C TYR A 93 4.05 -13.89 15.03
N VAL A 94 2.81 -14.31 14.82
CA VAL A 94 1.83 -13.53 14.04
C VAL A 94 1.68 -12.13 14.60
N ILE A 95 1.47 -12.01 15.92
CA ILE A 95 1.31 -10.70 16.59
C ILE A 95 2.56 -9.84 16.41
N ILE A 96 3.75 -10.38 16.67
CA ILE A 96 5.01 -9.63 16.56
C ILE A 96 5.22 -9.11 15.13
N LEU A 97 5.00 -9.96 14.11
CA LEU A 97 5.16 -9.54 12.71
C LEU A 97 4.11 -8.52 12.29
N ARG A 98 2.85 -8.69 12.71
CA ARG A 98 1.80 -7.71 12.42
C ARG A 98 2.08 -6.37 13.07
N GLU A 99 2.43 -6.37 14.36
CA GLU A 99 2.74 -5.13 15.09
C GLU A 99 3.94 -4.41 14.47
N ARG A 100 4.97 -5.15 14.06
CA ARG A 100 6.19 -4.56 13.49
C ARG A 100 6.00 -4.04 12.06
N TYR A 101 5.35 -4.81 11.17
CA TYR A 101 5.33 -4.55 9.73
C TYR A 101 4.00 -3.97 9.22
N ILE A 102 2.88 -4.27 9.86
CA ILE A 102 1.57 -3.73 9.50
C ILE A 102 1.24 -2.49 10.32
N ASN A 103 1.43 -2.55 11.65
CA ASN A 103 1.15 -1.44 12.56
C ASN A 103 2.35 -0.53 12.80
N MET A 104 3.52 -0.86 12.24
CA MET A 104 4.75 -0.05 12.23
C MET A 104 5.32 0.28 13.63
N LEU A 105 5.07 -0.56 14.63
CA LEU A 105 5.54 -0.35 15.98
C LEU A 105 7.04 -0.70 16.12
N GLU A 106 7.71 0.04 16.97
CA GLU A 106 9.07 -0.27 17.40
C GLU A 106 9.10 -1.39 18.45
N PHE A 107 10.24 -2.09 18.58
CA PHE A 107 10.32 -3.26 19.48
C PHE A 107 9.98 -2.94 20.92
N HIS A 108 10.36 -1.76 21.43
CA HIS A 108 10.01 -1.34 22.79
C HIS A 108 8.48 -1.15 22.96
N GLN A 109 7.78 -0.70 21.93
CA GLN A 109 6.32 -0.54 21.95
C GLN A 109 5.62 -1.90 21.95
N ILE A 110 6.11 -2.84 21.14
CA ILE A 110 5.60 -4.22 21.09
C ILE A 110 5.85 -4.91 22.44
N ALA A 111 7.03 -4.73 23.01
CA ALA A 111 7.40 -5.26 24.30
C ALA A 111 6.45 -4.78 25.41
N ASN A 112 6.14 -3.49 25.44
CA ASN A 112 5.18 -2.91 26.38
C ASN A 112 3.76 -3.48 26.20
N ARG A 113 3.30 -3.66 24.94
CA ARG A 113 1.97 -4.25 24.66
C ARG A 113 1.85 -5.69 25.12
N LEU A 114 2.93 -6.47 24.97
CA LEU A 114 2.93 -7.89 25.32
C LEU A 114 3.43 -8.17 26.73
N ASN A 115 3.72 -7.14 27.52
CA ASN A 115 4.31 -7.24 28.87
C ASN A 115 5.58 -8.13 28.88
N GLN A 116 6.45 -7.93 27.88
CA GLN A 116 7.70 -8.67 27.72
C GLN A 116 8.88 -7.69 27.67
N SER A 117 10.11 -8.21 27.81
CA SER A 117 11.29 -7.39 27.60
C SER A 117 11.55 -7.19 26.10
N GLU A 118 12.09 -6.05 25.72
CA GLU A 118 12.46 -5.75 24.33
C GLU A 118 13.44 -6.79 23.76
N ARG A 119 14.40 -7.27 24.58
CA ARG A 119 15.34 -8.35 24.21
C ARG A 119 14.60 -9.63 23.87
N HIS A 120 13.55 -9.98 24.62
CA HIS A 120 12.72 -11.14 24.36
C HIS A 120 11.97 -10.98 23.03
N ILE A 121 11.33 -9.85 22.80
CA ILE A 121 10.61 -9.55 21.54
C ILE A 121 11.56 -9.59 20.34
N THR A 122 12.75 -9.00 20.44
CA THR A 122 13.74 -9.03 19.36
C THR A 122 14.16 -10.48 19.01
N ARG A 123 14.34 -11.33 20.02
CA ARG A 123 14.63 -12.75 19.80
C ARG A 123 13.45 -13.47 19.13
N MET A 124 12.24 -13.27 19.64
CA MET A 124 11.03 -13.87 19.08
C MET A 124 10.77 -13.40 17.65
N HIS A 125 11.03 -12.13 17.35
CA HIS A 125 10.97 -11.61 15.98
C HIS A 125 11.93 -12.35 15.04
N GLY A 126 13.17 -12.62 15.50
CA GLY A 126 14.12 -13.41 14.71
C GLY A 126 13.60 -14.82 14.38
N GLN A 127 12.98 -15.49 15.35
CA GLN A 127 12.35 -16.80 15.16
C GLN A 127 11.12 -16.71 14.23
N ALA A 128 10.27 -15.70 14.42
CA ALA A 128 9.11 -15.45 13.56
C ALA A 128 9.49 -15.24 12.09
N LEU A 129 10.63 -14.61 11.80
CA LEU A 129 11.15 -14.47 10.43
C LEU A 129 11.56 -15.81 9.82
N VAL A 130 12.11 -16.73 10.63
CA VAL A 130 12.44 -18.11 10.18
C VAL A 130 11.15 -18.84 9.83
N ASP A 131 10.17 -18.84 10.72
CA ASP A 131 8.88 -19.49 10.49
C ASP A 131 8.16 -18.89 9.28
N PHE A 132 8.20 -17.57 9.12
CA PHE A 132 7.63 -16.91 7.93
C PHE A 132 8.29 -17.42 6.64
N TYR A 133 9.61 -17.55 6.62
CA TYR A 133 10.32 -18.10 5.47
C TYR A 133 9.89 -19.54 5.18
N GLU A 134 9.78 -20.37 6.20
CA GLU A 134 9.38 -21.78 6.06
C GLU A 134 7.96 -21.93 5.51
N CYS A 135 7.01 -21.13 6.04
CA CYS A 135 5.61 -21.16 5.61
C CYS A 135 5.39 -20.54 4.21
N ASN A 136 6.31 -19.70 3.73
CA ASN A 136 6.18 -18.95 2.48
C ASN A 136 7.37 -19.17 1.55
N ARG A 137 7.91 -20.38 1.49
CA ARG A 137 9.07 -20.72 0.63
C ARG A 137 8.84 -20.45 -0.85
N ASP A 138 7.59 -20.41 -1.29
CA ASP A 138 7.18 -20.08 -2.66
C ASP A 138 7.66 -18.69 -3.09
N LEU A 139 7.69 -17.72 -2.17
CA LEU A 139 8.15 -16.35 -2.42
C LEU A 139 9.66 -16.23 -2.65
N PHE A 140 10.43 -17.13 -2.05
CA PHE A 140 11.89 -17.04 -1.96
C PHE A 140 12.62 -18.09 -2.80
N LYS A 141 11.87 -18.89 -3.58
CA LYS A 141 12.45 -19.75 -4.60
C LYS A 141 12.99 -18.86 -5.71
N VAL A 142 14.30 -18.67 -5.72
CA VAL A 142 14.99 -18.19 -6.91
C VAL A 142 14.73 -19.24 -7.99
N CYS A 143 14.01 -18.89 -9.04
CA CYS A 143 13.98 -19.70 -10.25
C CYS A 143 15.43 -19.92 -10.70
N PRO A 144 15.86 -21.17 -10.93
CA PRO A 144 17.20 -21.42 -11.43
C PRO A 144 17.41 -20.87 -12.84
#